data_39817470abe0e858ce14791b3bf5d517
#
_entry.id   39817470abe0e858ce14791b3bf5d517
#
_cell.length_a   1.000
_cell.length_b   1.000
_cell.length_c   1.000
_cell.angle_alpha   90.00
_cell.angle_beta   90.00
_cell.angle_gamma   90.00
#
_symmetry.space_group_name_H-M   'P 1'
#
loop_
_entity.id
_entity.type
_entity.pdbx_description
1 polymer ?
#
loop_
_entity_poly.entity_id
_entity_poly.type
_entity_poly.pdbx_seq_one_letter_code
_entity_poly.pdbx_strand_id
1 'polypeptide(L)'
;MEDRKPNEETERDFLAEIRILFEEHRGDGDFILQLEEYHPFDIARALVETVPEIRKDVLNKLPPAFSANLFETLDEEETIEIVKELPSTLAVSIIDKMETDDALDLMQYLEDEEEDTTFVNLLSPKKREELKKFWHYTDDQIGSVMSTNYIEIPASMSVKDAMRKVTAVAGDTDYISILYAVDKQRLVGTLKLKELIVARASQTITDVMNRRFASARPEEDKETVARRMQDYGESSMPILDETGKLLGILTHDVMIDIISAVQSEDYGRLAGLGSADLETQTETTFSAVKSRLPWLAMLLGLSFLSSLVLTLFSGAFPDAPGAGLLAANLAVYLPLILDMSGNTGTQSLAVMIRFLIANPDSMEQKTVRAHLRREWLSGLIQALLLGALTFGIVCLTEALSAGMRLDSRTLVFATVTAFAIFIALAVANLLGALIPLLMAKLKFDPAVASGPFITTVADLVSLTLYYSISLIFLLNFYL
;
A
#
# COMPACT_ATOMS: atom_id res chain seq x y z
N MET A 1 -40.77 -33.26 -17.83
CA MET A 1 -40.04 -32.17 -17.16
C MET A 1 -38.63 -32.20 -17.69
N GLU A 2 -38.39 -31.45 -18.76
CA GLU A 2 -37.07 -31.35 -19.38
C GLU A 2 -36.19 -30.43 -18.57
N ASP A 3 -35.06 -30.94 -18.12
CA ASP A 3 -33.98 -30.17 -17.50
C ASP A 3 -33.44 -29.17 -18.53
N ARG A 4 -33.85 -27.92 -18.42
CA ARG A 4 -33.14 -26.78 -19.03
C ARG A 4 -31.82 -26.62 -18.33
N LYS A 5 -30.73 -27.04 -18.95
CA LYS A 5 -29.37 -26.57 -18.60
C LYS A 5 -29.36 -25.05 -18.66
N PRO A 6 -28.74 -24.36 -17.70
CA PRO A 6 -28.50 -22.93 -17.83
C PRO A 6 -27.65 -22.70 -19.09
N ASN A 7 -28.02 -21.69 -19.88
CA ASN A 7 -27.24 -21.17 -21.00
C ASN A 7 -25.78 -20.97 -20.52
N GLU A 8 -24.86 -21.72 -21.09
CA GLU A 8 -23.51 -21.29 -21.28
C GLU A 8 -23.56 -20.12 -22.28
N GLU A 9 -23.84 -18.91 -21.83
CA GLU A 9 -23.36 -17.72 -22.50
C GLU A 9 -21.83 -17.84 -22.44
N THR A 10 -21.24 -18.16 -23.56
CA THR A 10 -19.80 -18.04 -23.78
C THR A 10 -19.46 -16.60 -23.41
N GLU A 11 -18.75 -16.38 -22.28
CA GLU A 11 -18.19 -15.07 -21.94
C GLU A 11 -17.45 -14.59 -23.20
N ARG A 12 -17.87 -13.45 -23.74
CA ARG A 12 -17.20 -12.85 -24.91
C ARG A 12 -15.78 -12.49 -24.46
N ASP A 13 -14.80 -13.01 -25.17
CA ASP A 13 -13.41 -12.67 -24.98
C ASP A 13 -13.09 -11.41 -25.78
N PHE A 14 -13.35 -10.26 -25.18
CA PHE A 14 -13.13 -8.95 -25.79
C PHE A 14 -11.67 -8.75 -26.21
N LEU A 15 -10.70 -9.25 -25.44
CA LEU A 15 -9.28 -9.14 -25.79
C LEU A 15 -8.97 -9.87 -27.09
N ALA A 16 -9.47 -11.11 -27.23
CA ALA A 16 -9.29 -11.88 -28.45
C ALA A 16 -9.97 -11.20 -29.66
N GLU A 17 -11.19 -10.66 -29.51
CA GLU A 17 -11.92 -9.94 -30.56
C GLU A 17 -11.14 -8.69 -31.01
N ILE A 18 -10.64 -7.89 -30.06
CA ILE A 18 -9.86 -6.67 -30.34
C ILE A 18 -8.53 -7.00 -31.04
N ARG A 19 -7.85 -8.05 -30.62
CA ARG A 19 -6.59 -8.50 -31.27
C ARG A 19 -6.81 -8.93 -32.72
N ILE A 20 -7.91 -9.59 -33.01
CA ILE A 20 -8.29 -9.90 -34.40
C ILE A 20 -8.53 -8.61 -35.20
N LEU A 21 -9.20 -7.61 -34.61
CA LEU A 21 -9.37 -6.31 -35.25
C LEU A 21 -8.03 -5.63 -35.56
N PHE A 22 -7.07 -5.71 -34.64
CA PHE A 22 -5.73 -5.18 -34.88
C PHE A 22 -4.99 -5.87 -36.02
N GLU A 23 -5.19 -7.17 -36.21
CA GLU A 23 -4.50 -7.95 -37.24
C GLU A 23 -5.20 -7.84 -38.60
N GLU A 24 -6.54 -7.94 -38.65
CA GLU A 24 -7.30 -8.09 -39.88
C GLU A 24 -7.87 -6.76 -40.42
N HIS A 25 -8.33 -5.85 -39.55
CA HIS A 25 -9.13 -4.69 -39.95
C HIS A 25 -8.42 -3.34 -39.79
N ARG A 26 -7.16 -3.30 -39.34
CA ARG A 26 -6.39 -2.05 -39.16
C ARG A 26 -6.24 -1.15 -40.39
N GLY A 27 -6.66 -1.65 -41.58
CA GLY A 27 -6.64 -0.90 -42.84
C GLY A 27 -7.99 -0.36 -43.28
N ASP A 28 -9.07 -0.70 -42.60
CA ASP A 28 -10.44 -0.35 -42.97
C ASP A 28 -10.81 1.05 -42.47
N GLY A 29 -11.65 1.76 -43.24
CA GLY A 29 -12.11 3.08 -42.88
C GLY A 29 -12.97 3.14 -41.61
N ASP A 30 -13.58 2.01 -41.23
CA ASP A 30 -14.45 1.86 -40.07
C ASP A 30 -13.69 1.32 -38.81
N PHE A 31 -12.36 1.16 -38.88
CA PHE A 31 -11.55 0.57 -37.82
C PHE A 31 -11.73 1.27 -36.46
N ILE A 32 -11.69 2.59 -36.46
CA ILE A 32 -11.88 3.39 -35.24
C ILE A 32 -13.29 3.22 -34.67
N LEU A 33 -14.33 3.23 -35.53
CA LEU A 33 -15.71 3.04 -35.09
C LEU A 33 -15.94 1.66 -34.48
N GLN A 34 -15.25 0.62 -35.01
CA GLN A 34 -15.31 -0.72 -34.44
C GLN A 34 -14.62 -0.80 -33.09
N LEU A 35 -13.51 -0.07 -32.87
CA LEU A 35 -12.83 0.02 -31.58
C LEU A 35 -13.65 0.78 -30.54
N GLU A 36 -14.39 1.81 -30.93
CA GLU A 36 -15.28 2.57 -30.05
C GLU A 36 -16.44 1.73 -29.46
N GLU A 37 -16.69 0.53 -29.98
CA GLU A 37 -17.64 -0.43 -29.38
C GLU A 37 -17.10 -1.13 -28.12
N TYR A 38 -15.78 -1.06 -27.88
CA TYR A 38 -15.12 -1.69 -26.74
C TYR A 38 -14.71 -0.65 -25.69
N HIS A 39 -14.56 -1.12 -24.45
CA HIS A 39 -14.10 -0.26 -23.39
C HIS A 39 -12.61 0.11 -23.60
N PRO A 40 -12.19 1.37 -23.34
CA PRO A 40 -10.79 1.80 -23.49
C PRO A 40 -9.79 0.90 -22.76
N PHE A 41 -10.13 0.42 -21.57
CA PHE A 41 -9.33 -0.52 -20.79
C PHE A 41 -9.05 -1.83 -21.56
N ASP A 42 -10.06 -2.43 -22.21
CA ASP A 42 -9.88 -3.69 -22.97
C ASP A 42 -9.02 -3.46 -24.20
N ILE A 43 -9.17 -2.29 -24.85
CA ILE A 43 -8.35 -1.91 -26.02
C ILE A 43 -6.88 -1.72 -25.58
N ALA A 44 -6.65 -1.03 -24.46
CA ALA A 44 -5.32 -0.78 -23.93
C ALA A 44 -4.62 -2.10 -23.53
N ARG A 45 -5.33 -3.01 -22.86
CA ARG A 45 -4.82 -4.35 -22.55
C ARG A 45 -4.49 -5.17 -23.80
N ALA A 46 -5.34 -5.11 -24.82
CA ALA A 46 -5.05 -5.77 -26.10
C ALA A 46 -3.80 -5.18 -26.79
N LEU A 47 -3.56 -3.86 -26.65
CA LEU A 47 -2.33 -3.22 -27.15
C LEU A 47 -1.08 -3.75 -26.45
N VAL A 48 -1.11 -3.88 -25.12
CA VAL A 48 0.02 -4.42 -24.34
C VAL A 48 0.38 -5.85 -24.80
N GLU A 49 -0.62 -6.70 -24.99
CA GLU A 49 -0.42 -8.09 -25.42
C GLU A 49 -0.04 -8.24 -26.90
N THR A 50 -0.16 -7.16 -27.70
CA THR A 50 0.10 -7.19 -29.14
C THR A 50 1.59 -6.98 -29.43
N VAL A 51 2.12 -7.62 -30.47
CA VAL A 51 3.51 -7.46 -30.89
C VAL A 51 3.84 -6.00 -31.29
N PRO A 52 5.06 -5.51 -31.04
CA PRO A 52 5.43 -4.11 -31.24
C PRO A 52 5.14 -3.55 -32.64
N GLU A 53 5.32 -4.37 -33.69
CA GLU A 53 5.11 -3.94 -35.07
C GLU A 53 3.64 -3.63 -35.35
N ILE A 54 2.72 -4.46 -34.84
CA ILE A 54 1.27 -4.26 -35.00
C ILE A 54 0.82 -3.09 -34.12
N ARG A 55 1.31 -3.00 -32.89
CA ARG A 55 1.02 -1.93 -31.93
C ARG A 55 1.35 -0.55 -32.49
N LYS A 56 2.54 -0.38 -33.07
CA LYS A 56 2.96 0.86 -33.75
C LYS A 56 2.05 1.24 -34.92
N ASP A 57 1.65 0.27 -35.70
CA ASP A 57 0.80 0.47 -36.87
C ASP A 57 -0.62 0.89 -36.44
N VAL A 58 -1.15 0.29 -35.39
CA VAL A 58 -2.44 0.66 -34.77
C VAL A 58 -2.38 2.08 -34.22
N LEU A 59 -1.40 2.41 -33.38
CA LEU A 59 -1.25 3.73 -32.76
C LEU A 59 -1.02 4.85 -33.79
N ASN A 60 -0.34 4.57 -34.90
CA ASN A 60 -0.21 5.52 -35.99
C ASN A 60 -1.54 5.87 -36.69
N LYS A 61 -2.54 4.99 -36.60
CA LYS A 61 -3.85 5.20 -37.23
C LYS A 61 -4.89 5.82 -36.30
N LEU A 62 -4.67 5.68 -35.00
CA LEU A 62 -5.55 6.26 -33.99
C LEU A 62 -5.33 7.77 -33.86
N PRO A 63 -6.39 8.56 -33.61
CA PRO A 63 -6.23 9.95 -33.23
C PRO A 63 -5.39 10.06 -31.93
N PRO A 64 -4.48 11.04 -31.82
CA PRO A 64 -3.67 11.21 -30.60
C PRO A 64 -4.48 11.30 -29.31
N ALA A 65 -5.65 11.94 -29.33
CA ALA A 65 -6.55 12.02 -28.17
C ALA A 65 -7.13 10.65 -27.77
N PHE A 66 -7.43 9.79 -28.75
CA PHE A 66 -7.89 8.43 -28.48
C PHE A 66 -6.76 7.59 -27.85
N SER A 67 -5.54 7.71 -28.39
CA SER A 67 -4.36 7.02 -27.84
C SER A 67 -3.99 7.52 -26.44
N ALA A 68 -4.16 8.81 -26.16
CA ALA A 68 -3.96 9.37 -24.82
C ALA A 68 -4.91 8.73 -23.81
N ASN A 69 -6.20 8.67 -24.12
CA ASN A 69 -7.20 8.02 -23.26
C ASN A 69 -6.91 6.52 -23.02
N LEU A 70 -6.31 5.81 -24.01
CA LEU A 70 -5.87 4.43 -23.79
C LEU A 70 -4.67 4.38 -22.82
N PHE A 71 -3.71 5.28 -22.93
CA PHE A 71 -2.52 5.31 -22.10
C PHE A 71 -2.82 5.65 -20.63
N GLU A 72 -3.80 6.51 -20.39
CA GLU A 72 -4.35 6.84 -19.07
C GLU A 72 -5.00 5.64 -18.34
N THR A 73 -5.30 4.55 -19.08
CA THR A 73 -5.84 3.30 -18.49
C THR A 73 -4.79 2.22 -18.26
N LEU A 74 -3.54 2.45 -18.68
CA LEU A 74 -2.40 1.52 -18.51
C LEU A 74 -1.59 1.86 -17.27
N ASP A 75 -0.87 0.86 -16.77
CA ASP A 75 0.14 1.10 -15.75
C ASP A 75 1.30 1.94 -16.34
N GLU A 76 1.96 2.71 -15.48
CA GLU A 76 3.04 3.62 -15.88
C GLU A 76 4.16 2.91 -16.65
N GLU A 77 4.60 1.72 -16.17
CA GLU A 77 5.64 0.92 -16.83
C GLU A 77 5.23 0.48 -18.24
N GLU A 78 3.97 0.02 -18.40
CA GLU A 78 3.43 -0.40 -19.70
C GLU A 78 3.37 0.78 -20.68
N THR A 79 2.95 1.94 -20.19
CA THR A 79 2.90 3.20 -20.98
C THR A 79 4.28 3.60 -21.45
N ILE A 80 5.28 3.59 -20.56
CA ILE A 80 6.67 3.92 -20.87
C ILE A 80 7.25 2.98 -21.94
N GLU A 81 7.01 1.68 -21.78
CA GLU A 81 7.49 0.68 -22.75
C GLU A 81 6.92 0.94 -24.15
N ILE A 82 5.63 1.23 -24.23
CA ILE A 82 4.96 1.55 -25.50
C ILE A 82 5.49 2.87 -26.08
N VAL A 83 5.62 3.90 -25.26
CA VAL A 83 6.10 5.23 -25.71
C VAL A 83 7.54 5.16 -26.24
N LYS A 84 8.42 4.38 -25.62
CA LYS A 84 9.80 4.16 -26.10
C LYS A 84 9.84 3.46 -27.47
N GLU A 85 8.83 2.67 -27.80
CA GLU A 85 8.73 2.04 -29.12
C GLU A 85 8.30 3.00 -30.22
N LEU A 86 7.62 4.12 -29.89
CA LEU A 86 7.00 5.02 -30.87
C LEU A 86 8.02 6.02 -31.45
N PRO A 87 7.79 6.51 -32.69
CA PRO A 87 8.49 7.66 -33.19
C PRO A 87 8.24 8.88 -32.28
N SER A 88 9.28 9.65 -31.94
CA SER A 88 9.19 10.80 -31.03
C SER A 88 8.08 11.80 -31.38
N THR A 89 7.80 12.00 -32.67
CA THR A 89 6.72 12.88 -33.14
C THR A 89 5.33 12.38 -32.80
N LEU A 90 5.11 11.06 -32.85
CA LEU A 90 3.84 10.43 -32.47
C LEU A 90 3.71 10.43 -30.95
N ALA A 91 4.75 10.00 -30.23
CA ALA A 91 4.76 10.00 -28.76
C ALA A 91 4.41 11.40 -28.21
N VAL A 92 5.09 12.44 -28.68
CA VAL A 92 4.80 13.83 -28.29
C VAL A 92 3.38 14.24 -28.60
N SER A 93 2.83 13.85 -29.75
CA SER A 93 1.45 14.20 -30.12
C SER A 93 0.40 13.54 -29.21
N ILE A 94 0.71 12.36 -28.66
CA ILE A 94 -0.12 11.66 -27.67
C ILE A 94 0.02 12.35 -26.31
N ILE A 95 1.23 12.57 -25.83
CA ILE A 95 1.52 13.23 -24.53
C ILE A 95 0.89 14.64 -24.46
N ASP A 96 0.88 15.38 -25.57
CA ASP A 96 0.19 16.69 -25.64
C ASP A 96 -1.34 16.59 -25.38
N LYS A 97 -1.93 15.40 -25.48
CA LYS A 97 -3.35 15.15 -25.29
C LYS A 97 -3.68 14.44 -23.97
N MET A 98 -2.70 13.87 -23.29
CA MET A 98 -2.87 13.24 -21.98
C MET A 98 -3.27 14.25 -20.90
N GLU A 99 -3.84 13.78 -19.81
CA GLU A 99 -4.07 14.60 -18.61
C GLU A 99 -2.73 15.13 -18.07
N THR A 100 -2.79 16.10 -17.18
CA THR A 100 -1.57 16.81 -16.75
C THR A 100 -0.70 15.95 -15.83
N ASP A 101 -1.34 15.21 -14.92
CA ASP A 101 -0.74 14.27 -13.99
C ASP A 101 -0.05 13.12 -14.74
N ASP A 102 -0.77 12.37 -15.58
CA ASP A 102 -0.21 11.26 -16.35
C ASP A 102 0.93 11.70 -17.28
N ALA A 103 0.76 12.87 -17.92
CA ALA A 103 1.82 13.43 -18.77
C ALA A 103 3.05 13.87 -17.94
N LEU A 104 2.86 14.30 -16.68
CA LEU A 104 3.94 14.70 -15.78
C LEU A 104 4.76 13.49 -15.36
N ASP A 105 4.09 12.43 -14.87
CA ASP A 105 4.71 11.19 -14.42
C ASP A 105 5.53 10.54 -15.55
N LEU A 106 4.91 10.41 -16.73
CA LEU A 106 5.60 9.89 -17.91
C LEU A 106 6.82 10.72 -18.31
N MET A 107 6.74 12.04 -18.22
CA MET A 107 7.84 12.93 -18.61
C MET A 107 8.97 12.93 -17.58
N GLN A 108 8.68 12.86 -16.28
CA GLN A 108 9.67 12.75 -15.22
C GLN A 108 10.48 11.46 -15.38
N TYR A 109 9.82 10.33 -15.63
CA TYR A 109 10.51 9.07 -15.88
C TYR A 109 11.40 9.09 -17.12
N LEU A 110 10.93 9.67 -18.22
CA LEU A 110 11.72 9.76 -19.46
C LEU A 110 12.95 10.67 -19.32
N GLU A 111 12.93 11.66 -18.42
CA GLU A 111 14.11 12.50 -18.13
C GLU A 111 15.12 11.78 -17.24
N ASP A 112 14.66 10.96 -16.27
CA ASP A 112 15.56 10.26 -15.34
C ASP A 112 16.37 9.15 -16.02
N GLU A 113 15.81 8.48 -17.04
CA GLU A 113 16.50 7.39 -17.74
C GLU A 113 17.39 7.82 -18.92
N GLU A 114 17.00 8.87 -19.62
CA GLU A 114 17.78 9.41 -20.73
C GLU A 114 18.16 10.86 -20.41
N GLU A 115 19.45 11.18 -20.35
CA GLU A 115 19.96 12.58 -20.27
C GLU A 115 19.48 13.46 -21.45
N ASP A 116 18.40 13.06 -22.13
CA ASP A 116 17.93 13.65 -23.37
C ASP A 116 16.61 14.43 -23.13
N THR A 117 16.76 15.71 -22.84
CA THR A 117 15.68 16.70 -22.75
C THR A 117 14.88 16.89 -24.07
N THR A 118 14.96 15.93 -24.99
CA THR A 118 14.42 16.05 -26.34
C THR A 118 12.90 16.07 -26.34
N PHE A 119 12.25 15.21 -25.54
CA PHE A 119 10.79 15.11 -25.48
C PHE A 119 10.14 16.39 -24.96
N VAL A 120 10.63 16.96 -23.85
CA VAL A 120 10.10 18.21 -23.28
C VAL A 120 10.15 19.36 -24.29
N ASN A 121 11.23 19.42 -25.06
CA ASN A 121 11.40 20.47 -26.06
C ASN A 121 10.48 20.32 -27.28
N LEU A 122 9.99 19.13 -27.56
CA LEU A 122 9.06 18.83 -28.66
C LEU A 122 7.59 19.07 -28.29
N LEU A 123 7.23 19.07 -26.99
CA LEU A 123 5.85 19.37 -26.54
C LEU A 123 5.37 20.72 -27.00
N SER A 124 4.04 20.86 -27.14
CA SER A 124 3.42 22.14 -27.43
C SER A 124 3.76 23.18 -26.35
N PRO A 125 3.89 24.48 -26.72
CA PRO A 125 4.19 25.52 -25.73
C PRO A 125 3.18 25.56 -24.57
N LYS A 126 1.93 25.26 -24.84
CA LYS A 126 0.85 25.23 -23.84
C LYS A 126 1.06 24.10 -22.83
N LYS A 127 1.27 22.86 -23.29
CA LYS A 127 1.48 21.70 -22.43
C LYS A 127 2.76 21.84 -21.62
N ARG A 128 3.82 22.34 -22.23
CA ARG A 128 5.10 22.61 -21.54
C ARG A 128 4.97 23.63 -20.39
N GLU A 129 4.22 24.72 -20.60
CA GLU A 129 3.96 25.70 -19.53
C GLU A 129 3.07 25.11 -18.44
N GLU A 130 2.15 24.23 -18.80
CA GLU A 130 1.31 23.52 -17.87
C GLU A 130 2.13 22.57 -16.98
N LEU A 131 2.90 21.67 -17.55
CA LEU A 131 3.75 20.74 -16.84
C LEU A 131 4.78 21.45 -15.93
N LYS A 132 5.41 22.54 -16.41
CA LYS A 132 6.38 23.32 -15.62
C LYS A 132 5.83 23.86 -14.31
N LYS A 133 4.53 24.06 -14.18
CA LYS A 133 3.90 24.54 -12.94
C LYS A 133 3.92 23.46 -11.85
N PHE A 134 3.96 22.19 -12.25
CA PHE A 134 3.84 21.05 -11.36
C PHE A 134 5.18 20.32 -11.16
N TRP A 135 6.14 20.54 -12.05
CA TRP A 135 7.46 19.90 -12.06
C TRP A 135 8.30 20.04 -10.79
N HIS A 136 7.97 20.99 -9.93
CA HIS A 136 8.72 21.26 -8.71
C HIS A 136 8.16 20.52 -7.48
N TYR A 137 7.01 19.86 -7.60
CA TYR A 137 6.48 19.03 -6.54
C TYR A 137 7.18 17.67 -6.53
N THR A 138 7.41 17.15 -5.32
CA THR A 138 7.98 15.81 -5.13
C THR A 138 6.88 14.76 -5.18
N ASP A 139 7.22 13.51 -5.47
CA ASP A 139 6.26 12.40 -5.59
C ASP A 139 5.42 12.18 -4.33
N ASP A 140 5.91 12.56 -3.15
CA ASP A 140 5.15 12.48 -1.90
C ASP A 140 4.09 13.58 -1.76
N GLN A 141 4.15 14.64 -2.57
CA GLN A 141 3.28 15.80 -2.47
C GLN A 141 2.06 15.66 -3.37
N ILE A 142 0.87 16.10 -2.87
CA ILE A 142 -0.35 16.01 -3.66
C ILE A 142 -0.31 16.85 -4.94
N GLY A 143 0.57 17.84 -5.00
CA GLY A 143 0.78 18.67 -6.17
C GLY A 143 1.33 17.93 -7.39
N SER A 144 2.00 16.77 -7.21
CA SER A 144 2.52 15.95 -8.31
C SER A 144 1.41 15.23 -9.08
N VAL A 145 0.33 14.83 -8.40
CA VAL A 145 -0.77 13.99 -8.93
C VAL A 145 -2.08 14.75 -9.07
N MET A 146 -2.06 16.09 -9.12
CA MET A 146 -3.31 16.87 -9.26
C MET A 146 -3.67 17.10 -10.73
N SER A 147 -4.92 16.82 -11.09
CA SER A 147 -5.48 17.13 -12.40
C SER A 147 -5.90 18.59 -12.53
N THR A 148 -5.72 19.16 -13.72
CA THR A 148 -6.21 20.50 -14.08
C THR A 148 -7.53 20.45 -14.86
N ASN A 149 -8.07 19.25 -15.06
CA ASN A 149 -9.29 19.00 -15.81
C ASN A 149 -10.53 19.17 -14.93
N TYR A 150 -10.93 20.42 -14.68
CA TYR A 150 -12.09 20.77 -13.85
C TYR A 150 -12.84 22.00 -14.37
N ILE A 151 -14.09 22.21 -13.90
CA ILE A 151 -14.92 23.32 -14.32
C ILE A 151 -15.02 24.39 -13.23
N GLU A 152 -14.48 25.57 -13.53
CA GLU A 152 -14.69 26.78 -12.72
C GLU A 152 -15.96 27.54 -13.19
N ILE A 153 -16.75 28.00 -12.21
CA ILE A 153 -17.94 28.81 -12.45
C ILE A 153 -17.87 30.08 -11.59
N PRO A 154 -18.06 31.28 -12.16
CA PRO A 154 -18.20 32.50 -11.38
C PRO A 154 -19.34 32.40 -10.36
N ALA A 155 -19.07 32.68 -9.07
CA ALA A 155 -20.06 32.57 -8.02
C ALA A 155 -21.28 33.50 -8.24
N SER A 156 -21.12 34.60 -8.96
CA SER A 156 -22.19 35.53 -9.34
C SER A 156 -23.04 35.08 -10.52
N MET A 157 -22.67 34.02 -11.21
CA MET A 157 -23.37 33.53 -12.41
C MET A 157 -24.75 32.97 -12.04
N SER A 158 -25.75 33.10 -12.93
CA SER A 158 -27.04 32.45 -12.76
C SER A 158 -26.95 30.95 -12.99
N VAL A 159 -27.80 30.17 -12.31
CA VAL A 159 -27.89 28.70 -12.50
C VAL A 159 -28.14 28.36 -13.98
N LYS A 160 -28.96 29.13 -14.66
CA LYS A 160 -29.26 28.96 -16.11
C LYS A 160 -27.99 29.09 -16.97
N ASP A 161 -27.17 30.11 -16.70
CA ASP A 161 -25.99 30.38 -17.51
C ASP A 161 -24.85 29.40 -17.14
N ALA A 162 -24.76 29.02 -15.85
CA ALA A 162 -23.84 27.98 -15.39
C ALA A 162 -24.14 26.64 -16.06
N MET A 163 -25.43 26.23 -16.13
CA MET A 163 -25.81 25.00 -16.83
C MET A 163 -25.42 25.04 -18.30
N ARG A 164 -25.62 26.20 -18.97
CA ARG A 164 -25.20 26.36 -20.36
C ARG A 164 -23.68 26.24 -20.52
N LYS A 165 -22.92 26.83 -19.60
CA LYS A 165 -21.46 26.72 -19.59
C LYS A 165 -21.02 25.26 -19.41
N VAL A 166 -21.56 24.55 -18.41
CA VAL A 166 -21.27 23.15 -18.18
C VAL A 166 -21.56 22.30 -19.40
N THR A 167 -22.76 22.44 -19.99
CA THR A 167 -23.15 21.68 -21.19
C THR A 167 -22.21 21.95 -22.38
N ALA A 168 -21.67 23.17 -22.51
CA ALA A 168 -20.76 23.52 -23.59
C ALA A 168 -19.35 22.91 -23.46
N VAL A 169 -18.90 22.61 -22.22
CA VAL A 169 -17.55 22.08 -21.97
C VAL A 169 -17.58 20.63 -21.53
N ALA A 170 -18.75 20.03 -21.29
CA ALA A 170 -18.88 18.67 -20.77
C ALA A 170 -18.35 17.58 -21.72
N GLY A 171 -18.14 17.87 -22.98
CA GLY A 171 -17.53 16.94 -23.93
C GLY A 171 -16.01 16.97 -23.91
N ASP A 172 -15.41 18.00 -23.30
CA ASP A 172 -13.96 18.19 -23.24
C ASP A 172 -13.42 18.08 -21.82
N THR A 173 -14.27 17.72 -20.83
CA THR A 173 -13.92 17.67 -19.40
C THR A 173 -14.50 16.43 -18.77
N ASP A 174 -13.64 15.56 -18.21
CA ASP A 174 -14.06 14.29 -17.62
C ASP A 174 -14.67 14.47 -16.22
N TYR A 175 -14.18 15.46 -15.45
CA TYR A 175 -14.59 15.69 -14.05
C TYR A 175 -15.64 16.79 -13.94
N ILE A 176 -16.88 16.47 -14.33
CA ILE A 176 -18.02 17.38 -14.24
C ILE A 176 -18.88 17.18 -12.98
N SER A 177 -18.60 16.18 -12.17
CA SER A 177 -19.40 15.82 -10.99
C SER A 177 -19.44 16.91 -9.94
N ILE A 178 -18.34 17.66 -9.77
CA ILE A 178 -18.20 18.80 -8.88
C ILE A 178 -17.75 20.02 -9.68
N LEU A 179 -18.43 21.13 -9.47
CA LEU A 179 -18.16 22.42 -10.08
C LEU A 179 -17.57 23.35 -9.02
N TYR A 180 -16.59 24.15 -9.40
CA TYR A 180 -15.84 25.01 -8.49
C TYR A 180 -16.27 26.46 -8.66
N ALA A 181 -16.92 27.01 -7.61
CA ALA A 181 -17.41 28.39 -7.63
C ALA A 181 -16.30 29.36 -7.22
N VAL A 182 -15.93 30.26 -8.14
CA VAL A 182 -14.83 31.22 -7.93
C VAL A 182 -15.34 32.66 -7.88
N ASP A 183 -14.73 33.46 -7.00
CA ASP A 183 -14.86 34.91 -6.97
C ASP A 183 -13.46 35.54 -6.95
N LYS A 184 -13.17 36.42 -7.92
CA LYS A 184 -11.86 37.08 -8.07
C LYS A 184 -10.67 36.11 -7.98
N GLN A 185 -10.76 35.01 -8.70
CA GLN A 185 -9.78 33.92 -8.76
C GLN A 185 -9.62 33.09 -7.46
N ARG A 186 -10.45 33.30 -6.44
CA ARG A 186 -10.45 32.50 -5.23
C ARG A 186 -11.63 31.54 -5.23
N LEU A 187 -11.39 30.32 -4.80
CA LEU A 187 -12.45 29.35 -4.58
C LEU A 187 -13.30 29.78 -3.38
N VAL A 188 -14.61 29.94 -3.58
CA VAL A 188 -15.56 30.38 -2.54
C VAL A 188 -16.62 29.33 -2.22
N GLY A 189 -16.69 28.26 -3.00
CA GLY A 189 -17.61 27.15 -2.79
C GLY A 189 -17.48 26.06 -3.84
N THR A 190 -18.09 24.92 -3.57
CA THR A 190 -18.24 23.80 -4.49
C THR A 190 -19.71 23.53 -4.74
N LEU A 191 -20.06 22.96 -5.88
CA LEU A 191 -21.43 22.65 -6.25
C LEU A 191 -21.47 21.31 -6.98
N LYS A 192 -22.21 20.33 -6.47
CA LYS A 192 -22.40 19.06 -7.19
C LYS A 192 -23.30 19.29 -8.40
N LEU A 193 -22.96 18.68 -9.53
CA LEU A 193 -23.75 18.82 -10.76
C LEU A 193 -25.25 18.52 -10.54
N LYS A 194 -25.59 17.52 -9.71
CA LYS A 194 -26.97 17.22 -9.34
C LYS A 194 -27.68 18.39 -8.66
N GLU A 195 -26.98 19.19 -7.88
CA GLU A 195 -27.54 20.37 -7.19
C GLU A 195 -27.80 21.51 -8.19
N LEU A 196 -26.91 21.67 -9.19
CA LEU A 196 -27.13 22.60 -10.29
C LEU A 196 -28.36 22.20 -11.11
N ILE A 197 -28.57 20.90 -11.38
CA ILE A 197 -29.73 20.39 -12.17
C ILE A 197 -31.06 20.67 -11.47
N VAL A 198 -31.13 20.52 -10.13
CA VAL A 198 -32.38 20.72 -9.38
C VAL A 198 -32.62 22.16 -8.94
N ALA A 199 -31.62 23.04 -9.07
CA ALA A 199 -31.71 24.43 -8.66
C ALA A 199 -32.63 25.22 -9.60
N ARG A 200 -33.22 26.32 -9.07
CA ARG A 200 -34.07 27.20 -9.90
C ARG A 200 -33.20 28.06 -10.81
N ALA A 201 -33.59 28.17 -12.08
CA ALA A 201 -32.84 28.90 -13.12
C ALA A 201 -32.53 30.37 -12.77
N SER A 202 -33.36 31.01 -11.90
CA SER A 202 -33.19 32.40 -11.47
C SER A 202 -32.28 32.58 -10.26
N GLN A 203 -31.87 31.53 -9.59
CA GLN A 203 -30.91 31.59 -8.49
C GLN A 203 -29.47 31.83 -9.01
N THR A 204 -28.63 32.38 -8.17
CA THR A 204 -27.18 32.49 -8.43
C THR A 204 -26.43 31.28 -7.88
N ILE A 205 -25.23 31.04 -8.39
CA ILE A 205 -24.36 29.96 -7.86
C ILE A 205 -24.09 30.18 -6.37
N THR A 206 -23.93 31.43 -5.93
CA THR A 206 -23.75 31.80 -4.52
C THR A 206 -24.90 31.32 -3.62
N ASP A 207 -26.13 31.19 -4.15
CA ASP A 207 -27.30 30.76 -3.38
C ASP A 207 -27.39 29.25 -3.21
N VAL A 208 -26.71 28.47 -4.09
CA VAL A 208 -26.82 27.00 -4.17
C VAL A 208 -25.53 26.28 -3.86
N MET A 209 -24.38 27.00 -3.88
CA MET A 209 -23.08 26.38 -3.60
C MET A 209 -22.90 25.98 -2.14
N ASN A 210 -22.11 24.93 -1.90
CA ASN A 210 -21.61 24.57 -0.58
C ASN A 210 -20.37 25.40 -0.26
N ARG A 211 -20.41 26.17 0.81
CA ARG A 211 -19.28 26.97 1.29
C ARG A 211 -18.37 26.23 2.27
N ARG A 212 -18.78 25.03 2.71
CA ARG A 212 -18.01 24.19 3.63
C ARG A 212 -17.50 23.00 2.84
N PHE A 213 -16.35 23.16 2.25
CA PHE A 213 -15.68 22.12 1.47
C PHE A 213 -14.31 21.82 2.06
N ALA A 214 -13.86 20.58 1.95
CA ALA A 214 -12.49 20.21 2.24
C ALA A 214 -11.60 20.67 1.09
N SER A 215 -10.35 21.00 1.41
CA SER A 215 -9.33 21.39 0.44
C SER A 215 -7.96 20.94 0.93
N ALA A 216 -6.98 20.91 0.03
CA ALA A 216 -5.60 20.65 0.34
C ALA A 216 -4.69 21.74 -0.25
N ARG A 217 -3.43 21.77 0.19
CA ARG A 217 -2.36 22.54 -0.41
C ARG A 217 -1.46 21.64 -1.23
N PRO A 218 -0.85 22.11 -2.31
CA PRO A 218 -0.05 21.25 -3.18
C PRO A 218 1.17 20.63 -2.50
N GLU A 219 1.69 21.25 -1.43
CA GLU A 219 2.83 20.75 -0.65
C GLU A 219 2.44 19.72 0.42
N GLU A 220 1.15 19.46 0.63
CA GLU A 220 0.69 18.47 1.58
C GLU A 220 1.00 17.04 1.06
N ASP A 221 1.26 16.14 1.99
CA ASP A 221 1.49 14.72 1.73
C ASP A 221 0.29 14.06 1.06
N LYS A 222 0.52 13.36 -0.06
CA LYS A 222 -0.54 12.80 -0.90
C LYS A 222 -1.40 11.75 -0.18
N GLU A 223 -0.80 10.92 0.69
CA GLU A 223 -1.54 9.94 1.47
C GLU A 223 -2.51 10.60 2.45
N THR A 224 -2.03 11.63 3.16
CA THR A 224 -2.85 12.41 4.11
C THR A 224 -4.03 13.06 3.42
N VAL A 225 -3.83 13.62 2.23
CA VAL A 225 -4.88 14.27 1.44
C VAL A 225 -5.88 13.23 0.90
N ALA A 226 -5.42 12.11 0.37
CA ALA A 226 -6.25 11.03 -0.12
C ALA A 226 -7.16 10.46 0.99
N ARG A 227 -6.60 10.21 2.19
CA ARG A 227 -7.37 9.78 3.36
C ARG A 227 -8.40 10.83 3.78
N ARG A 228 -8.04 12.12 3.78
CA ARG A 228 -8.98 13.22 4.04
C ARG A 228 -10.13 13.22 3.05
N MET A 229 -9.86 13.08 1.76
CA MET A 229 -10.89 13.01 0.73
C MET A 229 -11.83 11.81 0.94
N GLN A 230 -11.29 10.64 1.29
CA GLN A 230 -12.05 9.45 1.63
C GLN A 230 -12.97 9.69 2.86
N ASP A 231 -12.46 10.32 3.92
CA ASP A 231 -13.21 10.59 5.15
C ASP A 231 -14.38 11.55 4.89
N TYR A 232 -14.18 12.54 4.02
CA TYR A 232 -15.25 13.47 3.63
C TYR A 232 -16.23 12.86 2.61
N GLY A 233 -15.88 11.75 1.97
CA GLY A 233 -16.71 11.07 0.96
C GLY A 233 -16.98 11.93 -0.27
N GLU A 234 -16.01 12.77 -0.66
CA GLU A 234 -16.13 13.62 -1.84
C GLU A 234 -15.56 12.91 -3.08
N SER A 235 -16.10 13.21 -4.25
CA SER A 235 -15.65 12.63 -5.52
C SER A 235 -14.46 13.39 -6.14
N SER A 236 -14.18 14.61 -5.67
CA SER A 236 -12.94 15.34 -5.95
C SER A 236 -12.67 16.35 -4.85
N MET A 237 -11.39 16.69 -4.63
CA MET A 237 -10.95 17.66 -3.61
C MET A 237 -10.12 18.77 -4.26
N PRO A 238 -10.47 20.06 -4.05
CA PRO A 238 -9.72 21.17 -4.60
C PRO A 238 -8.38 21.36 -3.90
N ILE A 239 -7.35 21.63 -4.69
CA ILE A 239 -6.01 21.97 -4.26
C ILE A 239 -5.79 23.47 -4.47
N LEU A 240 -5.48 24.17 -3.39
CA LEU A 240 -5.46 25.63 -3.34
C LEU A 240 -4.07 26.16 -3.00
N ASP A 241 -3.68 27.27 -3.64
CA ASP A 241 -2.50 28.03 -3.22
C ASP A 241 -2.72 28.80 -1.89
N GLU A 242 -1.69 29.48 -1.41
CA GLU A 242 -1.76 30.32 -0.20
C GLU A 242 -2.81 31.44 -0.30
N THR A 243 -3.14 31.90 -1.50
CA THR A 243 -4.12 32.97 -1.74
C THR A 243 -5.55 32.47 -1.80
N GLY A 244 -5.75 31.15 -1.85
CA GLY A 244 -7.02 30.46 -2.02
C GLY A 244 -7.45 30.32 -3.49
N LYS A 245 -6.50 30.47 -4.41
CA LYS A 245 -6.72 30.20 -5.83
C LYS A 245 -6.68 28.71 -6.08
N LEU A 246 -7.58 28.21 -6.90
CA LEU A 246 -7.61 26.82 -7.33
C LEU A 246 -6.45 26.54 -8.30
N LEU A 247 -5.61 25.57 -7.96
CA LEU A 247 -4.48 25.13 -8.79
C LEU A 247 -4.82 23.86 -9.56
N GLY A 248 -5.52 22.93 -8.93
CA GLY A 248 -5.90 21.64 -9.46
C GLY A 248 -6.92 20.97 -8.56
N ILE A 249 -7.23 19.73 -8.87
CA ILE A 249 -8.11 18.86 -8.08
C ILE A 249 -7.45 17.49 -7.89
N LEU A 250 -7.70 16.86 -6.74
CA LEU A 250 -7.51 15.42 -6.58
C LEU A 250 -8.80 14.73 -7.00
N THR A 251 -8.71 13.78 -7.90
CA THR A 251 -9.83 13.00 -8.41
C THR A 251 -10.05 11.72 -7.62
N HIS A 252 -11.18 11.05 -7.82
CA HIS A 252 -11.53 9.85 -7.03
C HIS A 252 -10.73 8.62 -7.42
N ASP A 253 -10.43 8.45 -8.69
CA ASP A 253 -9.57 7.43 -9.27
C ASP A 253 -8.15 7.53 -8.72
N VAL A 254 -7.50 8.68 -8.87
CA VAL A 254 -6.16 8.94 -8.31
C VAL A 254 -6.13 8.75 -6.78
N MET A 255 -7.21 9.16 -6.06
CA MET A 255 -7.30 8.87 -4.62
C MET A 255 -7.29 7.37 -4.34
N ILE A 256 -8.00 6.55 -5.13
CA ILE A 256 -8.01 5.09 -4.96
C ILE A 256 -6.62 4.52 -5.23
N ASP A 257 -5.95 4.98 -6.27
CA ASP A 257 -4.60 4.51 -6.63
C ASP A 257 -3.59 4.83 -5.54
N ILE A 258 -3.58 6.06 -5.00
CA ILE A 258 -2.74 6.43 -3.86
C ILE A 258 -3.00 5.50 -2.67
N ILE A 259 -4.27 5.27 -2.30
CA ILE A 259 -4.62 4.43 -1.15
C ILE A 259 -4.20 2.97 -1.40
N SER A 260 -4.37 2.46 -2.62
CA SER A 260 -3.98 1.10 -2.99
C SER A 260 -2.46 0.92 -2.98
N ALA A 261 -1.71 1.89 -3.50
CA ALA A 261 -0.26 1.90 -3.48
C ALA A 261 0.28 1.89 -2.04
N VAL A 262 -0.24 2.76 -1.17
CA VAL A 262 0.13 2.82 0.26
C VAL A 262 -0.18 1.50 0.96
N GLN A 263 -1.35 0.89 0.71
CA GLN A 263 -1.69 -0.41 1.31
C GLN A 263 -0.75 -1.53 0.85
N SER A 264 -0.38 -1.54 -0.42
CA SER A 264 0.57 -2.49 -0.99
C SER A 264 1.96 -2.32 -0.36
N GLU A 265 2.42 -1.07 -0.24
CA GLU A 265 3.68 -0.72 0.40
C GLU A 265 3.71 -1.13 1.87
N ASP A 266 2.69 -0.80 2.64
CA ASP A 266 2.53 -1.20 4.05
C ASP A 266 2.59 -2.73 4.21
N TYR A 267 1.91 -3.45 3.31
CA TYR A 267 1.92 -4.93 3.31
C TYR A 267 3.31 -5.49 3.02
N GLY A 268 4.00 -4.95 2.04
CA GLY A 268 5.36 -5.35 1.71
C GLY A 268 6.35 -5.07 2.83
N ARG A 269 6.29 -3.89 3.44
CA ARG A 269 7.12 -3.53 4.60
C ARG A 269 6.89 -4.46 5.79
N LEU A 270 5.62 -4.82 6.08
CA LEU A 270 5.30 -5.83 7.09
C LEU A 270 5.92 -7.20 6.79
N ALA A 271 5.99 -7.59 5.52
CA ALA A 271 6.66 -8.81 5.08
C ALA A 271 8.20 -8.72 5.10
N GLY A 272 8.76 -7.52 5.30
CA GLY A 272 10.20 -7.27 5.24
C GLY A 272 10.74 -7.13 3.82
N LEU A 273 9.88 -6.75 2.88
CA LEU A 273 10.25 -6.38 1.51
C LEU A 273 10.66 -4.90 1.44
N GLY A 274 11.57 -4.56 0.54
CA GLY A 274 11.90 -3.17 0.24
C GLY A 274 10.86 -2.53 -0.69
N SER A 275 10.81 -1.20 -0.75
CA SER A 275 9.93 -0.46 -1.67
C SER A 275 10.14 -0.86 -3.14
N ALA A 276 11.38 -1.11 -3.53
CA ALA A 276 11.72 -1.55 -4.88
C ALA A 276 11.13 -2.92 -5.28
N ASP A 277 10.77 -3.79 -4.31
CA ASP A 277 10.13 -5.09 -4.59
C ASP A 277 8.62 -4.97 -4.90
N LEU A 278 8.03 -3.79 -4.71
CA LEU A 278 6.60 -3.57 -4.78
C LEU A 278 6.18 -2.79 -6.04
N GLU A 279 7.12 -2.07 -6.65
CA GLU A 279 6.86 -1.18 -7.78
C GLU A 279 6.98 -1.87 -9.15
N THR A 280 7.63 -3.05 -9.26
CA THR A 280 7.92 -3.67 -10.56
C THR A 280 7.23 -5.00 -10.76
N GLN A 281 6.28 -5.07 -11.70
CA GLN A 281 5.73 -6.34 -12.19
C GLN A 281 6.75 -7.13 -13.07
N THR A 282 7.83 -6.50 -13.51
CA THR A 282 8.85 -7.05 -14.42
C THR A 282 10.21 -7.28 -13.76
N GLU A 283 10.24 -7.64 -12.47
CA GLU A 283 11.50 -7.88 -11.78
C GLU A 283 12.35 -8.99 -12.42
N THR A 284 13.59 -8.65 -12.75
CA THR A 284 14.57 -9.69 -13.08
C THR A 284 14.96 -10.45 -11.80
N THR A 285 15.24 -11.75 -11.92
CA THR A 285 15.69 -12.58 -10.78
C THR A 285 16.85 -11.95 -10.00
N PHE A 286 17.74 -11.22 -10.68
CA PHE A 286 18.89 -10.58 -10.05
C PHE A 286 18.49 -9.30 -9.27
N SER A 287 17.53 -8.53 -9.77
CA SER A 287 16.98 -7.36 -9.08
C SER A 287 16.32 -7.79 -7.77
N ALA A 288 15.45 -8.81 -7.81
CA ALA A 288 14.80 -9.38 -6.63
C ALA A 288 15.81 -9.89 -5.56
N VAL A 289 16.92 -10.47 -5.97
CA VAL A 289 17.99 -10.87 -5.03
C VAL A 289 18.68 -9.64 -4.43
N LYS A 290 18.96 -8.62 -5.24
CA LYS A 290 19.67 -7.41 -4.81
C LYS A 290 18.84 -6.59 -3.81
N SER A 291 17.53 -6.52 -3.97
CA SER A 291 16.63 -5.79 -3.06
C SER A 291 16.46 -6.52 -1.70
N ARG A 292 16.30 -7.85 -1.72
CA ARG A 292 16.02 -8.65 -0.50
C ARG A 292 17.27 -9.02 0.30
N LEU A 293 18.42 -9.21 -0.36
CA LEU A 293 19.63 -9.70 0.27
C LEU A 293 20.15 -8.83 1.44
N PRO A 294 20.17 -7.49 1.37
CA PRO A 294 20.64 -6.65 2.48
C PRO A 294 19.83 -6.86 3.76
N TRP A 295 18.50 -6.94 3.62
CA TRP A 295 17.58 -7.19 4.73
C TRP A 295 17.79 -8.57 5.34
N LEU A 296 17.86 -9.61 4.52
CA LEU A 296 18.14 -10.99 4.96
C LEU A 296 19.51 -11.11 5.63
N ALA A 297 20.53 -10.40 5.14
CA ALA A 297 21.86 -10.38 5.75
C ALA A 297 21.83 -9.70 7.14
N MET A 298 21.06 -8.62 7.30
CA MET A 298 20.86 -7.98 8.61
C MET A 298 20.16 -8.93 9.59
N LEU A 299 19.10 -9.62 9.16
CA LEU A 299 18.39 -10.62 9.99
C LEU A 299 19.28 -11.80 10.34
N LEU A 300 20.13 -12.27 9.42
CA LEU A 300 21.13 -13.31 9.70
C LEU A 300 22.11 -12.86 10.77
N GLY A 301 22.60 -11.61 10.70
CA GLY A 301 23.48 -11.03 11.72
C GLY A 301 22.80 -10.96 13.10
N LEU A 302 21.51 -10.60 13.13
CA LEU A 302 20.74 -10.55 14.36
C LEU A 302 20.47 -11.96 14.91
N SER A 303 20.18 -12.94 14.04
CA SER A 303 20.00 -14.35 14.42
C SER A 303 21.30 -14.98 14.97
N PHE A 304 22.46 -14.48 14.53
CA PHE A 304 23.76 -14.90 15.10
C PHE A 304 23.87 -14.57 16.60
N LEU A 305 23.26 -13.46 17.05
CA LEU A 305 23.20 -13.12 18.48
C LEU A 305 22.42 -14.17 19.28
N SER A 306 21.35 -14.73 18.72
CA SER A 306 20.61 -15.84 19.35
C SER A 306 21.48 -17.09 19.51
N SER A 307 22.29 -17.41 18.50
CA SER A 307 23.27 -18.51 18.58
C SER A 307 24.35 -18.25 19.64
N LEU A 308 24.81 -17.01 19.80
CA LEU A 308 25.77 -16.63 20.84
C LEU A 308 25.16 -16.79 22.24
N VAL A 309 23.92 -16.33 22.44
CA VAL A 309 23.17 -16.51 23.69
C VAL A 309 23.04 -17.99 24.02
N LEU A 310 22.66 -18.83 23.05
CA LEU A 310 22.57 -20.27 23.24
C LEU A 310 23.93 -20.90 23.67
N THR A 311 25.03 -20.48 23.05
CA THR A 311 26.38 -20.93 23.38
C THR A 311 26.76 -20.53 24.81
N LEU A 312 26.45 -19.29 25.22
CA LEU A 312 26.71 -18.82 26.59
C LEU A 312 25.94 -19.64 27.63
N PHE A 313 24.67 -19.94 27.37
CA PHE A 313 23.85 -20.74 28.27
C PHE A 313 24.28 -22.20 28.30
N SER A 314 24.70 -22.79 27.17
CA SER A 314 25.23 -24.17 27.16
C SER A 314 26.50 -24.33 28.01
N GLY A 315 27.35 -23.31 28.05
CA GLY A 315 28.53 -23.25 28.92
C GLY A 315 28.23 -22.92 30.38
N ALA A 316 27.03 -22.46 30.71
CA ALA A 316 26.62 -22.10 32.06
C ALA A 316 26.13 -23.31 32.90
N PHE A 317 25.85 -24.44 32.27
CA PHE A 317 25.50 -25.66 33.00
C PHE A 317 26.72 -26.23 33.69
N PRO A 318 26.63 -26.56 35.02
CA PRO A 318 27.78 -27.09 35.75
C PRO A 318 28.14 -28.50 35.27
N ASP A 319 29.43 -28.88 35.47
CA ASP A 319 29.90 -30.25 35.26
C ASP A 319 29.41 -31.18 36.39
N ALA A 320 28.08 -31.31 36.52
CA ALA A 320 27.43 -32.13 37.54
C ALA A 320 26.69 -33.31 36.89
N PRO A 321 26.59 -34.46 37.56
CA PRO A 321 25.81 -35.59 37.06
C PRO A 321 24.36 -35.17 36.81
N GLY A 322 23.87 -35.32 35.56
CA GLY A 322 22.52 -34.95 35.17
C GLY A 322 22.33 -33.55 34.54
N ALA A 323 23.30 -32.64 34.70
CA ALA A 323 23.21 -31.30 34.14
C ALA A 323 23.18 -31.31 32.59
N GLY A 324 23.96 -32.18 31.94
CA GLY A 324 23.92 -32.36 30.48
C GLY A 324 22.58 -32.91 29.98
N LEU A 325 21.96 -33.82 30.73
CA LEU A 325 20.61 -34.31 30.38
C LEU A 325 19.55 -33.21 30.53
N LEU A 326 19.66 -32.38 31.56
CA LEU A 326 18.78 -31.26 31.78
C LEU A 326 18.88 -30.22 30.62
N ALA A 327 20.13 -29.91 30.23
CA ALA A 327 20.37 -29.02 29.07
C ALA A 327 19.77 -29.58 27.76
N ALA A 328 19.93 -30.89 27.53
CA ALA A 328 19.37 -31.58 26.37
C ALA A 328 17.84 -31.55 26.41
N ASN A 329 17.20 -31.80 27.55
CA ASN A 329 15.74 -31.74 27.69
C ASN A 329 15.22 -30.34 27.46
N LEU A 330 15.87 -29.29 27.96
CA LEU A 330 15.50 -27.91 27.69
C LEU A 330 15.59 -27.58 26.20
N ALA A 331 16.63 -28.10 25.52
CA ALA A 331 16.81 -27.85 24.08
C ALA A 331 15.70 -28.45 23.22
N VAL A 332 15.04 -29.54 23.66
CA VAL A 332 13.91 -30.17 22.96
C VAL A 332 12.72 -29.20 22.78
N TYR A 333 12.52 -28.30 23.74
CA TYR A 333 11.39 -27.35 23.70
C TYR A 333 11.74 -25.99 23.05
N LEU A 334 12.99 -25.79 22.62
CA LEU A 334 13.40 -24.54 21.94
C LEU A 334 12.58 -24.23 20.69
N PRO A 335 12.34 -25.17 19.77
CA PRO A 335 11.54 -24.88 18.59
C PRO A 335 10.14 -24.38 18.95
N LEU A 336 9.50 -24.97 19.97
CA LEU A 336 8.19 -24.56 20.46
C LEU A 336 8.20 -23.11 20.98
N ILE A 337 9.23 -22.73 21.72
CA ILE A 337 9.34 -21.41 22.33
C ILE A 337 9.60 -20.35 21.28
N LEU A 338 10.57 -20.58 20.40
CA LEU A 338 10.95 -19.64 19.35
C LEU A 338 9.77 -19.41 18.37
N ASP A 339 9.15 -20.49 17.90
CA ASP A 339 7.99 -20.36 17.01
C ASP A 339 6.84 -19.58 17.66
N MET A 340 6.49 -19.91 18.91
CA MET A 340 5.40 -19.25 19.60
C MET A 340 5.72 -17.79 19.96
N SER A 341 6.97 -17.46 20.32
CA SER A 341 7.37 -16.10 20.64
C SER A 341 7.34 -15.19 19.40
N GLY A 342 7.88 -15.67 18.29
CA GLY A 342 7.85 -14.97 17.01
C GLY A 342 6.41 -14.69 16.56
N ASN A 343 5.57 -15.73 16.56
CA ASN A 343 4.16 -15.60 16.18
C ASN A 343 3.37 -14.65 17.10
N THR A 344 3.61 -14.69 18.41
CA THR A 344 2.96 -13.79 19.37
C THR A 344 3.41 -12.34 19.17
N GLY A 345 4.70 -12.12 18.93
CA GLY A 345 5.27 -10.81 18.64
C GLY A 345 4.71 -10.20 17.35
N THR A 346 4.67 -10.98 16.28
CA THR A 346 4.14 -10.50 14.98
C THR A 346 2.63 -10.23 15.00
N GLN A 347 1.84 -11.02 15.73
CA GLN A 347 0.42 -10.73 15.91
C GLN A 347 0.20 -9.40 16.63
N SER A 348 0.95 -9.15 17.71
CA SER A 348 0.87 -7.88 18.44
C SER A 348 1.37 -6.70 17.62
N LEU A 349 2.43 -6.89 16.81
CA LEU A 349 2.91 -5.93 15.82
C LEU A 349 1.81 -5.53 14.86
N ALA A 350 1.17 -6.48 14.20
CA ALA A 350 0.13 -6.23 13.20
C ALA A 350 -1.06 -5.45 13.80
N VAL A 351 -1.48 -5.79 15.03
CA VAL A 351 -2.54 -5.08 15.74
C VAL A 351 -2.14 -3.64 16.05
N MET A 352 -0.88 -3.41 16.47
CA MET A 352 -0.39 -2.07 16.79
C MET A 352 -0.19 -1.21 15.55
N ILE A 353 0.37 -1.74 14.46
CA ILE A 353 0.49 -1.01 13.19
C ILE A 353 -0.89 -0.62 12.68
N ARG A 354 -1.84 -1.56 12.63
CA ARG A 354 -3.22 -1.24 12.24
C ARG A 354 -3.83 -0.14 13.10
N PHE A 355 -3.57 -0.13 14.40
CA PHE A 355 -4.04 0.94 15.30
C PHE A 355 -3.41 2.29 14.95
N LEU A 356 -2.11 2.34 14.66
CA LEU A 356 -1.39 3.56 14.29
C LEU A 356 -1.86 4.12 12.95
N ILE A 357 -2.04 3.27 11.95
CA ILE A 357 -2.57 3.65 10.62
C ILE A 357 -4.00 4.19 10.72
N ALA A 358 -4.86 3.55 11.53
CA ALA A 358 -6.24 3.99 11.71
C ALA A 358 -6.38 5.28 12.54
N ASN A 359 -5.33 5.77 13.19
CA ASN A 359 -5.35 6.92 14.09
C ASN A 359 -4.12 7.82 13.93
N PRO A 360 -3.81 8.33 12.72
CA PRO A 360 -2.58 9.08 12.44
C PRO A 360 -2.47 10.34 13.30
N ASP A 361 -3.58 11.06 13.51
CA ASP A 361 -3.63 12.31 14.26
C ASP A 361 -3.81 12.13 15.76
N SER A 362 -4.26 10.96 16.23
CA SER A 362 -4.59 10.72 17.62
C SER A 362 -3.48 10.01 18.40
N MET A 363 -2.26 10.57 18.38
CA MET A 363 -1.23 10.21 19.38
C MET A 363 -1.64 10.69 20.79
N GLU A 364 -2.96 10.87 21.02
CA GLU A 364 -3.47 11.21 22.35
C GLU A 364 -3.08 10.12 23.33
N GLN A 365 -2.26 10.48 24.32
CA GLN A 365 -1.69 9.53 25.28
C GLN A 365 -2.73 8.62 25.94
N LYS A 366 -3.97 9.09 26.07
CA LYS A 366 -5.06 8.32 26.68
C LYS A 366 -5.52 7.17 25.80
N THR A 367 -5.69 7.42 24.51
CA THR A 367 -6.12 6.41 23.51
C THR A 367 -5.04 5.36 23.30
N VAL A 368 -3.78 5.78 23.13
CA VAL A 368 -2.62 4.88 23.00
C VAL A 368 -2.46 4.00 24.24
N ARG A 369 -2.56 4.57 25.47
CA ARG A 369 -2.46 3.77 26.70
C ARG A 369 -3.61 2.77 26.85
N ALA A 370 -4.81 3.14 26.45
CA ALA A 370 -5.97 2.24 26.53
C ALA A 370 -5.78 1.06 25.58
N HIS A 371 -5.30 1.30 24.35
CA HIS A 371 -5.00 0.27 23.36
C HIS A 371 -3.86 -0.64 23.83
N LEU A 372 -2.75 -0.07 24.27
CA LEU A 372 -1.59 -0.82 24.78
C LEU A 372 -1.96 -1.69 26.00
N ARG A 373 -2.78 -1.17 26.92
CA ARG A 373 -3.25 -1.94 28.07
C ARG A 373 -4.14 -3.13 27.63
N ARG A 374 -5.02 -2.93 26.66
CA ARG A 374 -5.87 -3.98 26.11
C ARG A 374 -5.03 -5.06 25.46
N GLU A 375 -4.04 -4.66 24.64
CA GLU A 375 -3.14 -5.57 23.94
C GLU A 375 -2.29 -6.38 24.93
N TRP A 376 -1.73 -5.72 25.94
CA TRP A 376 -0.97 -6.40 26.98
C TRP A 376 -1.80 -7.40 27.79
N LEU A 377 -3.04 -7.06 28.16
CA LEU A 377 -3.94 -7.99 28.86
C LEU A 377 -4.32 -9.19 27.98
N SER A 378 -4.57 -8.97 26.70
CA SER A 378 -4.81 -10.03 25.72
C SER A 378 -3.62 -10.98 25.63
N GLY A 379 -2.41 -10.43 25.50
CA GLY A 379 -1.18 -11.19 25.44
C GLY A 379 -0.89 -11.99 26.73
N LEU A 380 -1.19 -11.43 27.92
CA LEU A 380 -1.06 -12.14 29.17
C LEU A 380 -2.00 -13.37 29.26
N ILE A 381 -3.25 -13.20 28.81
CA ILE A 381 -4.22 -14.32 28.80
C ILE A 381 -3.75 -15.40 27.81
N GLN A 382 -3.33 -15.00 26.61
CA GLN A 382 -2.79 -15.93 25.61
C GLN A 382 -1.55 -16.67 26.13
N ALA A 383 -0.60 -15.96 26.72
CA ALA A 383 0.60 -16.55 27.31
C ALA A 383 0.27 -17.54 28.43
N LEU A 384 -0.72 -17.24 29.28
CA LEU A 384 -1.18 -18.14 30.35
C LEU A 384 -1.78 -19.44 29.78
N LEU A 385 -2.67 -19.31 28.78
CA LEU A 385 -3.28 -20.46 28.12
C LEU A 385 -2.24 -21.34 27.40
N LEU A 386 -1.32 -20.73 26.68
CA LEU A 386 -0.23 -21.42 25.98
C LEU A 386 0.76 -22.04 26.97
N GLY A 387 1.07 -21.37 28.07
CA GLY A 387 1.88 -21.92 29.15
C GLY A 387 1.23 -23.15 29.79
N ALA A 388 -0.09 -23.11 30.06
CA ALA A 388 -0.83 -24.26 30.58
C ALA A 388 -0.86 -25.43 29.58
N LEU A 389 -1.04 -25.13 28.28
CA LEU A 389 -0.99 -26.15 27.23
C LEU A 389 0.41 -26.78 27.16
N THR A 390 1.47 -25.96 27.23
CA THR A 390 2.85 -26.44 27.25
C THR A 390 3.12 -27.33 28.44
N PHE A 391 2.62 -27.01 29.65
CA PHE A 391 2.71 -27.88 30.78
C PHE A 391 2.14 -29.29 30.45
N GLY A 392 0.97 -29.37 29.84
CA GLY A 392 0.38 -30.62 29.40
C GLY A 392 1.22 -31.37 28.36
N ILE A 393 1.79 -30.66 27.39
CA ILE A 393 2.67 -31.22 26.36
C ILE A 393 3.93 -31.80 27.00
N VAL A 394 4.58 -31.07 27.88
CA VAL A 394 5.77 -31.54 28.57
C VAL A 394 5.47 -32.77 29.41
N CYS A 395 4.38 -32.76 30.19
CA CYS A 395 3.97 -33.93 30.96
C CYS A 395 3.68 -35.15 30.07
N LEU A 396 3.04 -34.93 28.91
CA LEU A 396 2.73 -36.02 27.98
C LEU A 396 3.99 -36.61 27.32
N THR A 397 4.91 -35.76 26.84
CA THR A 397 6.15 -36.21 26.20
C THR A 397 7.06 -36.97 27.19
N GLU A 398 7.19 -36.46 28.40
CA GLU A 398 7.97 -37.11 29.45
C GLU A 398 7.31 -38.42 29.89
N ALA A 399 5.97 -38.45 30.05
CA ALA A 399 5.27 -39.70 30.39
C ALA A 399 5.44 -40.79 29.32
N LEU A 400 5.36 -40.41 28.05
CA LEU A 400 5.58 -41.34 26.94
C LEU A 400 7.01 -41.91 26.93
N SER A 401 8.02 -41.07 27.19
CA SER A 401 9.41 -41.48 27.24
C SER A 401 9.72 -42.36 28.44
N ALA A 402 9.08 -42.12 29.59
CA ALA A 402 9.26 -42.85 30.86
C ALA A 402 8.33 -44.05 31.04
N GLY A 403 7.66 -44.53 30.02
CA GLY A 403 6.74 -45.66 30.11
C GLY A 403 5.48 -45.35 30.95
N MET A 404 4.88 -44.19 30.74
CA MET A 404 3.67 -43.71 31.41
C MET A 404 3.82 -43.41 32.92
N ARG A 405 5.02 -43.10 33.37
CA ARG A 405 5.26 -42.69 34.75
C ARG A 405 5.57 -41.20 34.84
N LEU A 406 4.81 -40.48 35.65
CA LEU A 406 5.06 -39.10 36.04
C LEU A 406 5.67 -39.12 37.46
N ASP A 407 6.91 -38.68 37.61
CA ASP A 407 7.54 -38.49 38.91
C ASP A 407 7.54 -36.99 39.30
N SER A 408 7.93 -36.70 40.52
CA SER A 408 7.98 -35.32 41.03
C SER A 408 8.96 -34.45 40.27
N ARG A 409 10.03 -35.01 39.67
CA ARG A 409 11.02 -34.28 38.88
C ARG A 409 10.44 -33.84 37.55
N THR A 410 9.70 -34.73 36.88
CA THR A 410 8.95 -34.41 35.67
C THR A 410 7.96 -33.25 35.88
N LEU A 411 7.21 -33.27 37.01
CA LEU A 411 6.27 -32.20 37.31
C LEU A 411 6.95 -30.86 37.57
N VAL A 412 8.09 -30.88 38.30
CA VAL A 412 8.91 -29.66 38.51
C VAL A 412 9.44 -29.14 37.19
N PHE A 413 10.01 -30.01 36.34
CA PHE A 413 10.53 -29.64 35.02
C PHE A 413 9.41 -29.03 34.14
N ALA A 414 8.25 -29.68 34.04
CA ALA A 414 7.11 -29.20 33.29
C ALA A 414 6.59 -27.84 33.80
N THR A 415 6.53 -27.65 35.12
CA THR A 415 6.09 -26.39 35.74
C THR A 415 7.04 -25.24 35.41
N VAL A 416 8.34 -25.47 35.56
CA VAL A 416 9.36 -24.43 35.29
C VAL A 416 9.41 -24.09 33.80
N THR A 417 9.34 -25.08 32.91
CA THR A 417 9.31 -24.87 31.46
C THR A 417 8.06 -24.07 31.05
N ALA A 418 6.89 -24.48 31.55
CA ALA A 418 5.62 -23.76 31.27
C ALA A 418 5.65 -22.31 31.79
N PHE A 419 6.18 -22.08 32.98
CA PHE A 419 6.32 -20.75 33.55
C PHE A 419 7.33 -19.89 32.75
N ALA A 420 8.43 -20.46 32.33
CA ALA A 420 9.41 -19.75 31.49
C ALA A 420 8.81 -19.34 30.13
N ILE A 421 8.03 -20.24 29.51
CA ILE A 421 7.32 -19.95 28.27
C ILE A 421 6.27 -18.86 28.50
N PHE A 422 5.47 -18.96 29.57
CA PHE A 422 4.51 -17.90 29.90
C PHE A 422 5.14 -16.52 29.96
N ILE A 423 6.27 -16.38 30.66
CA ILE A 423 6.99 -15.09 30.74
C ILE A 423 7.55 -14.67 29.39
N ALA A 424 8.15 -15.61 28.63
CA ALA A 424 8.71 -15.33 27.31
C ALA A 424 7.66 -14.80 26.35
N LEU A 425 6.48 -15.45 26.26
CA LEU A 425 5.39 -15.04 25.39
C LEU A 425 4.76 -13.71 25.82
N ALA A 426 4.60 -13.47 27.14
CA ALA A 426 4.10 -12.20 27.64
C ALA A 426 5.02 -11.03 27.24
N VAL A 427 6.34 -11.24 27.33
CA VAL A 427 7.33 -10.23 26.92
C VAL A 427 7.38 -10.08 25.40
N ALA A 428 7.31 -11.16 24.62
CA ALA A 428 7.26 -11.11 23.15
C ALA A 428 6.05 -10.31 22.66
N ASN A 429 4.86 -10.54 23.23
CA ASN A 429 3.68 -9.74 22.95
C ASN A 429 3.88 -8.25 23.23
N LEU A 430 4.47 -7.94 24.38
CA LEU A 430 4.74 -6.56 24.75
C LEU A 430 5.73 -5.88 23.80
N LEU A 431 6.78 -6.59 23.37
CA LEU A 431 7.75 -6.08 22.38
C LEU A 431 7.09 -5.81 21.03
N GLY A 432 6.24 -6.72 20.56
CA GLY A 432 5.46 -6.54 19.33
C GLY A 432 4.60 -5.26 19.35
N ALA A 433 4.05 -4.89 20.50
CA ALA A 433 3.28 -3.65 20.63
C ALA A 433 4.16 -2.41 20.84
N LEU A 434 5.23 -2.51 21.61
CA LEU A 434 6.05 -1.34 22.00
C LEU A 434 6.99 -0.86 20.90
N ILE A 435 7.55 -1.77 20.11
CA ILE A 435 8.55 -1.41 19.08
C ILE A 435 7.93 -0.48 18.02
N PRO A 436 6.81 -0.80 17.35
CA PRO A 436 6.21 0.10 16.37
C PRO A 436 5.74 1.43 16.99
N LEU A 437 5.24 1.40 18.23
CA LEU A 437 4.87 2.61 18.94
C LEU A 437 6.09 3.51 19.22
N LEU A 438 7.24 2.91 19.55
CA LEU A 438 8.48 3.65 19.75
C LEU A 438 8.98 4.26 18.43
N MET A 439 8.91 3.51 17.32
CA MET A 439 9.28 4.01 16.00
C MET A 439 8.41 5.20 15.58
N ALA A 440 7.09 5.09 15.74
CA ALA A 440 6.17 6.20 15.48
C ALA A 440 6.50 7.46 16.31
N LYS A 441 6.85 7.30 17.60
CA LYS A 441 7.27 8.42 18.46
C LYS A 441 8.59 9.04 18.04
N LEU A 442 9.48 8.26 17.48
CA LEU A 442 10.78 8.72 16.95
C LEU A 442 10.64 9.27 15.52
N LYS A 443 9.43 9.34 14.98
CA LYS A 443 9.10 9.77 13.62
C LYS A 443 9.72 8.85 12.54
N PHE A 444 9.95 7.60 12.87
CA PHE A 444 10.20 6.54 11.89
C PHE A 444 8.88 5.87 11.51
N ASP A 445 8.81 5.38 10.29
CA ASP A 445 7.66 4.60 9.85
C ASP A 445 7.54 3.32 10.70
N PRO A 446 6.39 3.09 11.37
CA PRO A 446 6.18 1.89 12.18
C PRO A 446 6.21 0.58 11.38
N ALA A 447 5.90 0.62 10.08
CA ALA A 447 5.90 -0.56 9.21
C ALA A 447 7.31 -1.13 8.97
N VAL A 448 8.35 -0.31 9.13
CA VAL A 448 9.76 -0.77 9.09
C VAL A 448 10.06 -1.79 10.20
N ALA A 449 9.30 -1.79 11.32
CA ALA A 449 9.35 -2.87 12.30
C ALA A 449 8.70 -4.15 11.75
N SER A 450 9.23 -4.69 10.66
CA SER A 450 8.68 -5.84 9.92
C SER A 450 8.47 -7.09 10.79
N GLY A 451 7.60 -7.99 10.31
CA GLY A 451 7.37 -9.28 10.96
C GLY A 451 8.65 -10.06 11.25
N PRO A 452 9.53 -10.29 10.24
CA PRO A 452 10.82 -10.98 10.45
C PRO A 452 11.75 -10.31 11.46
N PHE A 453 11.78 -8.98 11.52
CA PHE A 453 12.57 -8.26 12.52
C PHE A 453 12.03 -8.48 13.93
N ILE A 454 10.72 -8.33 14.13
CA ILE A 454 10.08 -8.56 15.44
C ILE A 454 10.25 -10.03 15.88
N THR A 455 10.08 -10.99 14.97
CA THR A 455 10.34 -12.41 15.25
C THR A 455 11.74 -12.62 15.80
N THR A 456 12.76 -12.08 15.12
CA THR A 456 14.16 -12.27 15.54
C THR A 456 14.45 -11.61 16.89
N VAL A 457 13.90 -10.43 17.16
CA VAL A 457 14.04 -9.74 18.46
C VAL A 457 13.28 -10.51 19.56
N ALA A 458 12.06 -10.96 19.30
CA ALA A 458 11.26 -11.75 20.23
C ALA A 458 11.95 -13.08 20.56
N ASP A 459 12.53 -13.75 19.58
CA ASP A 459 13.28 -14.99 19.74
C ASP A 459 14.50 -14.81 20.64
N LEU A 460 15.31 -13.78 20.40
CA LEU A 460 16.48 -13.46 21.21
C LEU A 460 16.12 -13.24 22.69
N VAL A 461 15.07 -12.44 22.92
CA VAL A 461 14.60 -12.11 24.28
C VAL A 461 13.98 -13.34 24.94
N SER A 462 13.14 -14.07 24.22
CA SER A 462 12.46 -15.27 24.74
C SER A 462 13.43 -16.38 25.05
N LEU A 463 14.43 -16.60 24.20
CA LEU A 463 15.53 -17.55 24.44
C LEU A 463 16.29 -17.20 25.74
N THR A 464 16.63 -15.91 25.88
CA THR A 464 17.36 -15.42 27.07
C THR A 464 16.53 -15.63 28.34
N LEU A 465 15.23 -15.27 28.31
CA LEU A 465 14.34 -15.46 29.46
C LEU A 465 14.12 -16.92 29.78
N TYR A 466 13.89 -17.75 28.76
CA TYR A 466 13.67 -19.19 28.94
C TYR A 466 14.85 -19.87 29.65
N TYR A 467 16.04 -19.68 29.13
CA TYR A 467 17.23 -20.29 29.77
C TYR A 467 17.57 -19.69 31.11
N SER A 468 17.42 -18.37 31.29
CA SER A 468 17.65 -17.71 32.58
C SER A 468 16.72 -18.26 33.67
N ILE A 469 15.41 -18.31 33.40
CA ILE A 469 14.43 -18.83 34.34
C ILE A 469 14.69 -20.32 34.60
N SER A 470 14.86 -21.11 33.55
CA SER A 470 15.10 -22.53 33.67
C SER A 470 16.39 -22.85 34.46
N LEU A 471 17.48 -22.11 34.21
CA LEU A 471 18.75 -22.29 34.93
C LEU A 471 18.58 -21.97 36.42
N ILE A 472 17.96 -20.82 36.75
CA ILE A 472 17.77 -20.40 38.14
C ILE A 472 16.94 -21.42 38.93
N PHE A 473 15.84 -21.90 38.37
CA PHE A 473 14.94 -22.80 39.12
C PHE A 473 15.39 -24.26 39.08
N LEU A 474 15.80 -24.76 37.91
CA LEU A 474 16.13 -26.18 37.78
C LEU A 474 17.45 -26.56 38.41
N LEU A 475 18.45 -25.69 38.44
CA LEU A 475 19.70 -25.93 39.16
C LEU A 475 19.46 -26.10 40.69
N ASN A 476 18.49 -25.35 41.23
CA ASN A 476 18.16 -25.43 42.65
C ASN A 476 17.30 -26.65 43.03
N PHE A 477 16.59 -27.28 42.07
CA PHE A 477 15.65 -28.38 42.35
C PHE A 477 16.09 -29.72 41.75
N TYR A 478 17.01 -29.69 40.76
CA TYR A 478 17.38 -30.89 39.99
C TYR A 478 18.81 -31.41 40.35
N LEU A 479 19.66 -30.52 40.81
CA LEU A 479 21.03 -30.81 41.33
C LEU A 479 21.04 -30.71 42.85
#